data_ce97f90a52f8373c7d5f9a281f0b5f09
#
_entry.id   ce97f90a52f8373c7d5f9a281f0b5f09
#
_cell.length_a   1.000
_cell.length_b   1.000
_cell.length_c   1.000
_cell.angle_alpha   90.00
_cell.angle_beta   90.00
_cell.angle_gamma   90.00
#
_symmetry.space_group_name_H-M   'P 1'
#
loop_
_entity.id
_entity.type
_entity.pdbx_description
1 polymer ?
#
loop_
_entity_poly.entity_id
_entity_poly.type
_entity_poly.pdbx_seq_one_letter_code
_entity_poly.pdbx_strand_id
1 'polypeptide(L)'
;SSLTQCKPTSSCFLTETMAVPPAYADLGKSAKDIFNKGYGFGLVKLDVKTKSSTGVEFKTSGSSNVDTSKVTGTLETKYKWAEYGLTFTEKWTTENTLGTEVCIEDQITKGLKLTFDTTFSPNTGKKSGKVKTAYKREYVNVGVDVDLDFAGPTIHGAAVAGYEGWLAGYQMTFDSAKSRMSQSNFSVGYKTGDFQLHTNVNDGSEFGGSIYQKVNDQLETAVNLAWSAGNNGTRFGIAAKYQLDSSASISAKVNNSSLVGIGYTQTLRPGMKLILSALVDGKNINAGGHKLGLGLELEA
;
A
#
# COMPACT_ATOMS: atom_id res chain seq x y z
N SER A 1 -5.42 -39.22 54.80
CA SER A 1 -4.48 -39.56 53.75
C SER A 1 -5.19 -39.68 52.42
N SER A 2 -5.23 -38.61 51.65
CA SER A 2 -5.74 -38.59 50.30
C SER A 2 -4.67 -37.93 49.41
N LEU A 3 -4.04 -38.75 48.59
CA LEU A 3 -3.10 -38.33 47.56
C LEU A 3 -3.87 -37.66 46.45
N THR A 4 -3.67 -36.36 46.29
CA THR A 4 -4.17 -35.61 45.16
C THR A 4 -3.15 -35.75 44.02
N GLN A 5 -3.54 -36.48 42.96
CA GLN A 5 -2.75 -36.55 41.70
C GLN A 5 -2.81 -35.22 40.96
N CYS A 6 -1.67 -34.59 40.76
CA CYS A 6 -1.49 -33.54 39.78
C CYS A 6 -1.66 -34.12 38.39
N LYS A 7 -2.62 -33.63 37.64
CA LYS A 7 -2.73 -33.83 36.18
C LYS A 7 -1.69 -32.93 35.49
N PRO A 8 -0.98 -33.42 34.46
CA PRO A 8 -0.09 -32.59 33.67
C PRO A 8 -0.91 -31.57 32.85
N THR A 9 -0.56 -30.33 32.95
CA THR A 9 -1.07 -29.22 32.17
C THR A 9 -0.81 -29.49 30.68
N SER A 10 -1.85 -29.78 29.94
CA SER A 10 -1.85 -29.72 28.48
C SER A 10 -1.55 -28.28 28.08
N SER A 11 -0.42 -28.09 27.40
CA SER A 11 -0.09 -26.87 26.71
C SER A 11 -1.23 -26.53 25.75
N CYS A 12 -2.00 -25.51 26.10
CA CYS A 12 -2.96 -24.90 25.20
C CYS A 12 -2.15 -24.22 24.09
N PHE A 13 -1.90 -24.95 23.00
CA PHE A 13 -1.53 -24.33 21.75
C PHE A 13 -2.71 -23.48 21.34
N LEU A 14 -2.61 -22.18 21.55
CA LEU A 14 -3.46 -21.21 20.88
C LEU A 14 -3.26 -21.44 19.39
N THR A 15 -4.24 -22.06 18.76
CA THR A 15 -4.38 -22.05 17.31
C THR A 15 -4.57 -20.60 16.93
N GLU A 16 -3.47 -19.89 16.68
CA GLU A 16 -3.53 -18.64 15.91
C GLU A 16 -4.25 -18.99 14.61
N THR A 17 -5.43 -18.44 14.43
CA THR A 17 -6.16 -18.51 13.17
C THR A 17 -5.21 -17.91 12.12
N MET A 18 -4.65 -18.78 11.29
CA MET A 18 -3.69 -18.41 10.26
C MET A 18 -4.33 -17.37 9.36
N ALA A 19 -3.80 -16.16 9.42
CA ALA A 19 -4.27 -15.06 8.59
C ALA A 19 -3.98 -15.39 7.12
N VAL A 20 -4.96 -15.21 6.25
CA VAL A 20 -4.80 -15.37 4.79
C VAL A 20 -3.59 -14.56 4.32
N PRO A 21 -2.66 -15.13 3.53
CA PRO A 21 -1.50 -14.41 3.04
C PRO A 21 -1.90 -13.12 2.30
N PRO A 22 -1.14 -12.03 2.47
CA PRO A 22 -1.39 -10.79 1.75
C PRO A 22 -1.17 -10.98 0.24
N ALA A 23 -1.66 -10.03 -0.56
CA ALA A 23 -1.26 -9.97 -1.97
C ALA A 23 0.23 -9.63 -2.10
N TYR A 24 0.85 -9.99 -3.24
CA TYR A 24 2.27 -9.70 -3.47
C TYR A 24 2.61 -8.21 -3.30
N ALA A 25 1.75 -7.31 -3.77
CA ALA A 25 1.91 -5.86 -3.63
C ALA A 25 1.87 -5.36 -2.17
N ASP A 26 1.23 -6.13 -1.29
CA ASP A 26 1.11 -5.82 0.15
C ASP A 26 2.24 -6.42 0.99
N LEU A 27 3.15 -7.20 0.38
CA LEU A 27 4.35 -7.68 1.05
C LEU A 27 5.23 -6.50 1.49
N GLY A 28 5.65 -6.50 2.76
CA GLY A 28 6.42 -5.39 3.33
C GLY A 28 5.64 -4.08 3.52
N LYS A 29 4.31 -4.11 3.45
CA LYS A 29 3.45 -2.92 3.55
C LYS A 29 3.63 -2.17 4.86
N SER A 30 3.80 -2.86 6.00
CA SER A 30 3.99 -2.21 7.30
C SER A 30 5.21 -1.28 7.28
N ALA A 31 6.35 -1.75 6.77
CA ALA A 31 7.53 -0.91 6.60
C ALA A 31 7.29 0.24 5.61
N LYS A 32 6.70 -0.05 4.45
CA LYS A 32 6.36 0.98 3.45
C LYS A 32 5.44 2.06 4.01
N ASP A 33 4.51 1.69 4.87
CA ASP A 33 3.56 2.62 5.49
C ASP A 33 4.27 3.61 6.42
N ILE A 34 5.26 3.16 7.22
CA ILE A 34 6.07 4.06 8.06
C ILE A 34 6.88 5.06 7.22
N PHE A 35 7.39 4.65 6.06
CA PHE A 35 8.14 5.53 5.18
C PHE A 35 7.27 6.51 4.37
N ASN A 36 6.01 6.18 4.12
CA ASN A 36 5.18 6.91 3.15
C ASN A 36 3.99 7.66 3.78
N LYS A 37 3.39 7.13 4.85
CA LYS A 37 2.24 7.76 5.49
C LYS A 37 2.65 8.86 6.45
N GLY A 38 1.85 9.91 6.51
CA GLY A 38 2.11 11.07 7.38
C GLY A 38 3.09 12.10 6.78
N TYR A 39 3.38 11.99 5.47
CA TYR A 39 4.25 12.92 4.76
C TYR A 39 3.55 13.43 3.49
N GLY A 40 3.87 14.66 3.11
CA GLY A 40 3.36 15.31 1.90
C GLY A 40 4.29 16.42 1.43
N PHE A 41 5.59 16.15 1.38
CA PHE A 41 6.62 17.14 1.08
C PHE A 41 6.39 17.89 -0.24
N GLY A 42 6.37 19.20 -0.19
CA GLY A 42 6.16 20.05 -1.36
C GLY A 42 4.73 20.06 -1.89
N LEU A 43 3.78 19.47 -1.14
CA LEU A 43 2.39 19.38 -1.54
C LEU A 43 1.47 20.05 -0.52
N VAL A 44 0.46 20.75 -1.04
CA VAL A 44 -0.73 21.10 -0.29
C VAL A 44 -1.83 20.13 -0.74
N LYS A 45 -2.34 19.32 0.18
CA LYS A 45 -3.27 18.23 -0.11
C LYS A 45 -4.57 18.38 0.69
N LEU A 46 -5.68 18.17 0.02
CA LEU A 46 -7.01 18.12 0.62
C LEU A 46 -7.69 16.83 0.20
N ASP A 47 -8.03 16.01 1.17
CA ASP A 47 -8.85 14.80 0.96
C ASP A 47 -10.16 14.95 1.71
N VAL A 48 -11.28 14.81 1.01
CA VAL A 48 -12.62 14.84 1.59
C VAL A 48 -13.31 13.53 1.27
N LYS A 49 -13.80 12.86 2.29
CA LYS A 49 -14.55 11.62 2.16
C LYS A 49 -15.88 11.77 2.88
N THR A 50 -16.97 11.50 2.16
CA THR A 50 -18.30 11.51 2.72
C THR A 50 -19.02 10.22 2.37
N LYS A 51 -19.94 9.80 3.25
CA LYS A 51 -20.77 8.63 3.02
C LYS A 51 -22.24 9.02 3.15
N SER A 52 -22.98 8.76 2.07
CA SER A 52 -24.44 8.96 2.08
C SER A 52 -25.13 7.90 2.95
N SER A 53 -26.30 8.27 3.47
CA SER A 53 -27.21 7.32 4.13
C SER A 53 -27.65 6.16 3.23
N THR A 54 -27.61 6.33 1.91
CA THR A 54 -27.90 5.30 0.92
C THR A 54 -26.72 4.35 0.63
N GLY A 55 -25.56 4.54 1.30
CA GLY A 55 -24.38 3.70 1.15
C GLY A 55 -23.44 4.10 0.01
N VAL A 56 -23.71 5.23 -0.67
CA VAL A 56 -22.77 5.80 -1.65
C VAL A 56 -21.66 6.53 -0.92
N GLU A 57 -20.42 6.22 -1.24
CA GLU A 57 -19.23 6.90 -0.74
C GLU A 57 -18.70 7.85 -1.81
N PHE A 58 -18.47 9.11 -1.43
CA PHE A 58 -17.82 10.11 -2.25
C PHE A 58 -16.46 10.44 -1.67
N LYS A 59 -15.44 10.43 -2.50
CA LYS A 59 -14.09 10.83 -2.14
C LYS A 59 -13.60 11.87 -3.15
N THR A 60 -13.27 13.04 -2.66
CA THR A 60 -12.64 14.09 -3.45
C THR A 60 -11.24 14.31 -2.91
N SER A 61 -10.25 14.31 -3.77
CA SER A 61 -8.88 14.64 -3.39
C SER A 61 -8.34 15.71 -4.32
N GLY A 62 -7.69 16.69 -3.74
CA GLY A 62 -6.99 17.74 -4.46
C GLY A 62 -5.57 17.87 -3.93
N SER A 63 -4.61 18.07 -4.82
CA SER A 63 -3.24 18.38 -4.44
C SER A 63 -2.66 19.44 -5.33
N SER A 64 -1.94 20.37 -4.71
CA SER A 64 -1.16 21.39 -5.39
C SER A 64 0.32 21.17 -5.08
N ASN A 65 1.12 21.05 -6.11
CA ASN A 65 2.58 20.98 -5.96
C ASN A 65 3.11 22.42 -5.90
N VAL A 66 3.77 22.75 -4.78
CA VAL A 66 4.28 24.10 -4.51
C VAL A 66 5.41 24.49 -5.48
N ASP A 67 6.25 23.52 -5.88
CA ASP A 67 7.40 23.76 -6.74
C ASP A 67 7.00 23.98 -8.21
N THR A 68 6.03 23.20 -8.70
CA THR A 68 5.60 23.21 -10.11
C THR A 68 4.30 23.98 -10.35
N SER A 69 3.62 24.42 -9.29
CA SER A 69 2.29 25.06 -9.32
C SER A 69 1.23 24.18 -10.02
N LYS A 70 1.51 22.90 -10.22
CA LYS A 70 0.56 21.97 -10.84
C LYS A 70 -0.51 21.58 -9.81
N VAL A 71 -1.77 21.79 -10.16
CA VAL A 71 -2.92 21.36 -9.36
C VAL A 71 -3.51 20.12 -10.00
N THR A 72 -3.74 19.09 -9.20
CA THR A 72 -4.44 17.87 -9.60
C THR A 72 -5.57 17.60 -8.65
N GLY A 73 -6.69 17.13 -9.19
CA GLY A 73 -7.86 16.76 -8.41
C GLY A 73 -8.46 15.47 -8.94
N THR A 74 -9.10 14.74 -8.05
CA THR A 74 -9.86 13.53 -8.38
C THR A 74 -11.16 13.53 -7.64
N LEU A 75 -12.23 13.11 -8.33
CA LEU A 75 -13.53 12.79 -7.75
C LEU A 75 -13.74 11.29 -7.92
N GLU A 76 -14.01 10.60 -6.84
CA GLU A 76 -14.32 9.18 -6.83
C GLU A 76 -15.68 8.97 -6.17
N THR A 77 -16.55 8.23 -6.85
CA THR A 77 -17.85 7.81 -6.34
C THR A 77 -17.85 6.30 -6.25
N LYS A 78 -18.17 5.77 -5.10
CA LYS A 78 -18.21 4.33 -4.86
C LYS A 78 -19.57 3.93 -4.33
N TYR A 79 -20.19 2.97 -4.99
CA TYR A 79 -21.43 2.34 -4.59
C TYR A 79 -21.23 0.85 -4.34
N LYS A 80 -21.58 0.39 -3.15
CA LYS A 80 -21.50 -1.01 -2.78
C LYS A 80 -22.89 -1.63 -2.71
N TRP A 81 -23.15 -2.59 -3.58
CA TRP A 81 -24.37 -3.39 -3.59
C TRP A 81 -24.11 -4.71 -2.87
N ALA A 82 -24.30 -4.70 -1.55
CA ALA A 82 -23.92 -5.80 -0.67
C ALA A 82 -24.64 -7.12 -0.99
N GLU A 83 -25.90 -7.04 -1.43
CA GLU A 83 -26.75 -8.21 -1.77
C GLU A 83 -26.17 -9.05 -2.91
N TYR A 84 -25.53 -8.40 -3.87
CA TYR A 84 -24.93 -9.06 -5.05
C TYR A 84 -23.41 -9.09 -5.00
N GLY A 85 -22.78 -8.69 -3.87
CA GLY A 85 -21.31 -8.60 -3.77
C GLY A 85 -20.66 -7.68 -4.80
N LEU A 86 -21.46 -6.79 -5.39
CA LEU A 86 -21.04 -5.85 -6.42
C LEU A 86 -20.55 -4.54 -5.78
N THR A 87 -19.44 -4.03 -6.28
CA THR A 87 -18.96 -2.69 -5.98
C THR A 87 -18.71 -1.97 -7.30
N PHE A 88 -19.34 -0.83 -7.47
CA PHE A 88 -19.16 0.05 -8.60
C PHE A 88 -18.38 1.28 -8.15
N THR A 89 -17.31 1.62 -8.85
CA THR A 89 -16.49 2.79 -8.56
C THR A 89 -16.27 3.59 -9.83
N GLU A 90 -16.56 4.86 -9.75
CA GLU A 90 -16.33 5.83 -10.82
C GLU A 90 -15.32 6.88 -10.35
N LYS A 91 -14.30 7.16 -11.15
CA LYS A 91 -13.24 8.09 -10.83
C LYS A 91 -13.02 9.06 -11.97
N TRP A 92 -13.08 10.33 -11.67
CA TRP A 92 -12.78 11.40 -12.60
C TRP A 92 -11.57 12.21 -12.13
N THR A 93 -10.65 12.50 -13.04
CA THR A 93 -9.46 13.30 -12.76
C THR A 93 -9.50 14.64 -13.49
N THR A 94 -8.80 15.63 -12.97
CA THR A 94 -8.63 16.95 -13.63
C THR A 94 -7.90 16.87 -14.97
N GLU A 95 -7.20 15.76 -15.25
CA GLU A 95 -6.62 15.48 -16.56
C GLU A 95 -7.66 14.95 -17.56
N ASN A 96 -8.95 15.05 -17.20
CA ASN A 96 -10.09 14.60 -17.99
C ASN A 96 -10.01 13.10 -18.33
N THR A 97 -9.64 12.28 -17.35
CA THR A 97 -9.66 10.82 -17.47
C THR A 97 -10.78 10.27 -16.60
N LEU A 98 -11.66 9.50 -17.22
CA LEU A 98 -12.74 8.79 -16.55
C LEU A 98 -12.32 7.33 -16.37
N GLY A 99 -12.35 6.86 -15.13
CA GLY A 99 -12.13 5.46 -14.77
C GLY A 99 -13.43 4.86 -14.23
N THR A 100 -13.79 3.68 -14.70
CA THR A 100 -14.94 2.92 -14.19
C THR A 100 -14.45 1.55 -13.77
N GLU A 101 -14.68 1.19 -12.52
CA GLU A 101 -14.33 -0.10 -11.95
C GLU A 101 -15.58 -0.83 -11.46
N VAL A 102 -15.76 -2.05 -11.89
CA VAL A 102 -16.80 -2.97 -11.39
C VAL A 102 -16.13 -4.15 -10.74
N CYS A 103 -16.42 -4.37 -9.49
CA CYS A 103 -15.85 -5.44 -8.69
C CYS A 103 -16.95 -6.39 -8.22
N ILE A 104 -16.70 -7.69 -8.35
CA ILE A 104 -17.55 -8.79 -7.89
C ILE A 104 -16.74 -9.59 -6.89
N GLU A 105 -17.24 -9.76 -5.68
CA GLU A 105 -16.54 -10.47 -4.61
C GLU A 105 -17.44 -11.55 -4.01
N ASP A 106 -16.87 -12.76 -3.82
CA ASP A 106 -17.49 -13.93 -3.15
C ASP A 106 -18.79 -14.48 -3.76
N GLN A 107 -19.16 -14.09 -4.97
CA GLN A 107 -20.40 -14.56 -5.60
C GLN A 107 -20.24 -15.89 -6.34
N ILE A 108 -19.10 -16.13 -6.97
CA ILE A 108 -18.83 -17.33 -7.74
C ILE A 108 -18.26 -18.42 -6.83
N THR A 109 -17.26 -18.05 -6.03
CA THR A 109 -16.68 -18.92 -4.98
C THR A 109 -16.08 -18.05 -3.90
N LYS A 110 -16.09 -18.54 -2.64
CA LYS A 110 -15.49 -17.81 -1.51
C LYS A 110 -14.01 -17.54 -1.75
N GLY A 111 -13.61 -16.30 -1.55
CA GLY A 111 -12.24 -15.82 -1.74
C GLY A 111 -11.92 -15.38 -3.17
N LEU A 112 -12.85 -15.50 -4.12
CA LEU A 112 -12.67 -15.00 -5.48
C LEU A 112 -13.19 -13.58 -5.62
N LYS A 113 -12.33 -12.70 -6.13
CA LYS A 113 -12.63 -11.33 -6.47
C LYS A 113 -12.30 -11.09 -7.94
N LEU A 114 -13.29 -10.64 -8.70
CA LEU A 114 -13.14 -10.24 -10.09
C LEU A 114 -13.32 -8.72 -10.17
N THR A 115 -12.44 -8.05 -10.88
CA THR A 115 -12.51 -6.60 -11.07
C THR A 115 -12.32 -6.28 -12.54
N PHE A 116 -13.26 -5.54 -13.10
CA PHE A 116 -13.20 -4.97 -14.44
C PHE A 116 -12.93 -3.49 -14.30
N ASP A 117 -11.80 -3.05 -14.81
CA ASP A 117 -11.35 -1.66 -14.74
C ASP A 117 -11.22 -1.13 -16.17
N THR A 118 -11.87 -0.02 -16.45
CA THR A 118 -11.82 0.65 -17.75
C THR A 118 -11.47 2.11 -17.55
N THR A 119 -10.61 2.63 -18.41
CA THR A 119 -10.29 4.05 -18.42
C THR A 119 -10.54 4.65 -19.79
N PHE A 120 -11.06 5.86 -19.81
CA PHE A 120 -11.31 6.63 -21.00
C PHE A 120 -10.79 8.05 -20.83
N SER A 121 -10.00 8.53 -21.78
CA SER A 121 -9.54 9.92 -21.84
C SER A 121 -10.17 10.61 -23.03
N PRO A 122 -11.19 11.46 -22.83
CA PRO A 122 -11.88 12.17 -23.92
C PRO A 122 -10.94 13.04 -24.76
N ASN A 123 -9.92 13.66 -24.15
CA ASN A 123 -8.99 14.56 -24.83
C ASN A 123 -8.12 13.85 -25.87
N THR A 124 -7.76 12.59 -25.63
CA THR A 124 -6.89 11.80 -26.50
C THR A 124 -7.64 10.69 -27.24
N GLY A 125 -8.91 10.44 -26.88
CA GLY A 125 -9.70 9.30 -27.34
C GLY A 125 -9.17 7.94 -26.86
N LYS A 126 -8.12 7.91 -26.01
CA LYS A 126 -7.49 6.69 -25.54
C LYS A 126 -8.42 5.94 -24.59
N LYS A 127 -8.57 4.65 -24.87
CA LYS A 127 -9.33 3.70 -24.04
C LYS A 127 -8.38 2.60 -23.59
N SER A 128 -8.52 2.17 -22.35
CA SER A 128 -7.84 0.99 -21.83
C SER A 128 -8.80 0.18 -20.99
N GLY A 129 -8.59 -1.13 -20.97
CA GLY A 129 -9.34 -2.06 -20.14
C GLY A 129 -8.38 -2.96 -19.39
N LYS A 130 -8.75 -3.34 -18.18
CA LYS A 130 -8.00 -4.27 -17.35
C LYS A 130 -8.97 -5.20 -16.63
N VAL A 131 -8.66 -6.48 -16.65
CA VAL A 131 -9.37 -7.50 -15.87
C VAL A 131 -8.43 -7.98 -14.80
N LYS A 132 -8.85 -7.89 -13.54
CA LYS A 132 -8.09 -8.34 -12.37
C LYS A 132 -8.84 -9.48 -11.71
N THR A 133 -8.15 -10.55 -11.44
CA THR A 133 -8.68 -11.71 -10.71
C THR A 133 -7.82 -11.93 -9.47
N ALA A 134 -8.42 -12.00 -8.30
CA ALA A 134 -7.74 -12.34 -7.07
C ALA A 134 -8.45 -13.50 -6.38
N TYR A 135 -7.69 -14.50 -5.99
CA TYR A 135 -8.19 -15.67 -5.27
C TYR A 135 -7.42 -15.83 -3.97
N LYS A 136 -8.16 -15.83 -2.86
CA LYS A 136 -7.60 -15.89 -1.50
C LYS A 136 -8.05 -17.16 -0.80
N ARG A 137 -7.10 -17.88 -0.23
CA ARG A 137 -7.31 -19.06 0.62
C ARG A 137 -6.38 -19.01 1.83
N GLU A 138 -6.58 -19.90 2.80
CA GLU A 138 -5.86 -19.92 4.08
C GLU A 138 -4.33 -19.89 3.96
N TYR A 139 -3.76 -20.52 2.92
CA TYR A 139 -2.29 -20.59 2.74
C TYR A 139 -1.80 -19.93 1.46
N VAL A 140 -2.71 -19.46 0.60
CA VAL A 140 -2.36 -18.99 -0.74
C VAL A 140 -3.20 -17.77 -1.13
N ASN A 141 -2.55 -16.79 -1.74
CA ASN A 141 -3.19 -15.66 -2.40
C ASN A 141 -2.62 -15.56 -3.81
N VAL A 142 -3.48 -15.71 -4.81
CA VAL A 142 -3.09 -15.65 -6.22
C VAL A 142 -3.84 -14.51 -6.89
N GLY A 143 -3.12 -13.73 -7.68
CA GLY A 143 -3.69 -12.65 -8.50
C GLY A 143 -3.25 -12.80 -9.94
N VAL A 144 -4.17 -12.59 -10.86
CA VAL A 144 -3.89 -12.50 -12.30
C VAL A 144 -4.59 -11.27 -12.83
N ASP A 145 -3.83 -10.36 -13.40
CA ASP A 145 -4.32 -9.16 -14.05
C ASP A 145 -4.00 -9.22 -15.53
N VAL A 146 -4.94 -8.87 -16.37
CA VAL A 146 -4.77 -8.81 -17.82
C VAL A 146 -5.09 -7.40 -18.30
N ASP A 147 -4.09 -6.72 -18.83
CA ASP A 147 -4.27 -5.43 -19.49
C ASP A 147 -4.70 -5.69 -20.95
N LEU A 148 -5.88 -5.21 -21.28
CA LEU A 148 -6.46 -5.35 -22.62
C LEU A 148 -5.94 -4.22 -23.51
N ASP A 149 -4.83 -4.46 -24.21
CA ASP A 149 -4.32 -3.55 -25.22
C ASP A 149 -4.57 -4.14 -26.61
N PHE A 150 -4.95 -3.32 -27.59
CA PHE A 150 -5.16 -3.75 -28.97
C PHE A 150 -3.86 -4.23 -29.67
N ALA A 151 -2.69 -3.78 -29.17
CA ALA A 151 -1.39 -4.22 -29.67
C ALA A 151 -0.97 -5.61 -29.17
N GLY A 152 -1.64 -6.12 -28.16
CA GLY A 152 -1.40 -7.40 -27.51
C GLY A 152 -1.59 -7.29 -25.99
N PRO A 153 -2.30 -8.21 -25.34
CA PRO A 153 -2.54 -8.16 -23.91
C PRO A 153 -1.24 -8.34 -23.11
N THR A 154 -1.14 -7.65 -22.00
CA THR A 154 -0.09 -7.87 -21.00
C THR A 154 -0.68 -8.60 -19.82
N ILE A 155 -0.05 -9.69 -19.40
CA ILE A 155 -0.50 -10.55 -18.33
C ILE A 155 0.42 -10.36 -17.12
N HIS A 156 -0.15 -10.00 -15.98
CA HIS A 156 0.52 -9.89 -14.70
C HIS A 156 0.03 -11.02 -13.81
N GLY A 157 0.93 -11.89 -13.39
CA GLY A 157 0.66 -12.96 -12.45
C GLY A 157 1.38 -12.73 -11.13
N ALA A 158 0.71 -12.98 -10.02
CA ALA A 158 1.31 -12.93 -8.69
C ALA A 158 0.73 -14.03 -7.81
N ALA A 159 1.58 -14.67 -7.03
CA ALA A 159 1.18 -15.66 -6.05
C ALA A 159 1.97 -15.47 -4.76
N VAL A 160 1.32 -15.61 -3.63
CA VAL A 160 1.93 -15.62 -2.30
C VAL A 160 1.45 -16.83 -1.56
N ALA A 161 2.39 -17.62 -1.04
CA ALA A 161 2.12 -18.70 -0.11
C ALA A 161 2.54 -18.27 1.30
N GLY A 162 1.77 -18.67 2.31
CA GLY A 162 2.06 -18.39 3.71
C GLY A 162 1.89 -19.63 4.57
N TYR A 163 2.84 -19.86 5.46
CA TYR A 163 2.82 -20.93 6.43
C TYR A 163 3.59 -20.55 7.69
N GLU A 164 2.96 -20.65 8.85
CA GLU A 164 3.57 -20.38 10.17
C GLU A 164 4.36 -19.06 10.25
N GLY A 165 3.79 -17.97 9.68
CA GLY A 165 4.44 -16.65 9.64
C GLY A 165 5.39 -16.45 8.46
N TRP A 166 5.85 -17.50 7.80
CA TRP A 166 6.64 -17.40 6.59
C TRP A 166 5.77 -17.05 5.39
N LEU A 167 6.29 -16.18 4.54
CA LEU A 167 5.65 -15.73 3.31
C LEU A 167 6.64 -15.90 2.16
N ALA A 168 6.19 -16.54 1.09
CA ALA A 168 6.96 -16.63 -0.15
C ALA A 168 6.08 -16.15 -1.30
N GLY A 169 6.58 -15.24 -2.10
CA GLY A 169 5.85 -14.63 -3.19
C GLY A 169 6.62 -14.64 -4.50
N TYR A 170 5.91 -14.79 -5.58
CA TYR A 170 6.42 -14.66 -6.94
C TYR A 170 5.51 -13.76 -7.74
N GLN A 171 6.08 -12.89 -8.55
CA GLN A 171 5.36 -12.01 -9.46
C GLN A 171 6.03 -12.03 -10.82
N MET A 172 5.23 -12.11 -11.87
CA MET A 172 5.70 -12.05 -13.24
C MET A 172 4.83 -11.14 -14.09
N THR A 173 5.42 -10.58 -15.13
CA THR A 173 4.72 -9.84 -16.17
C THR A 173 5.14 -10.39 -17.52
N PHE A 174 4.17 -10.82 -18.31
CA PHE A 174 4.36 -11.33 -19.67
C PHE A 174 3.75 -10.37 -20.68
N ASP A 175 4.58 -9.85 -21.58
CA ASP A 175 4.17 -9.00 -22.69
C ASP A 175 3.92 -9.88 -23.93
N SER A 176 2.66 -10.08 -24.30
CA SER A 176 2.31 -10.96 -25.42
C SER A 176 2.68 -10.35 -26.77
N ALA A 177 2.70 -9.02 -26.90
CA ALA A 177 3.10 -8.35 -28.15
C ALA A 177 4.58 -8.58 -28.48
N LYS A 178 5.42 -8.67 -27.44
CA LYS A 178 6.86 -8.95 -27.59
C LYS A 178 7.21 -10.41 -27.34
N SER A 179 6.23 -11.24 -26.97
CA SER A 179 6.41 -12.66 -26.62
C SER A 179 7.54 -12.88 -25.61
N ARG A 180 7.67 -11.99 -24.63
CA ARG A 180 8.72 -12.09 -23.61
C ARG A 180 8.21 -11.75 -22.21
N MET A 181 8.89 -12.35 -21.24
CA MET A 181 8.73 -11.95 -19.84
C MET A 181 9.43 -10.61 -19.60
N SER A 182 8.68 -9.59 -19.21
CA SER A 182 9.20 -8.24 -18.97
C SER A 182 9.58 -8.01 -17.52
N GLN A 183 9.06 -8.83 -16.59
CA GLN A 183 9.33 -8.72 -15.17
C GLN A 183 9.25 -10.09 -14.50
N SER A 184 10.19 -10.37 -13.60
CA SER A 184 10.22 -11.58 -12.77
C SER A 184 10.77 -11.21 -11.39
N ASN A 185 9.89 -11.23 -10.38
CA ASN A 185 10.21 -10.81 -9.02
C ASN A 185 9.93 -11.95 -8.06
N PHE A 186 10.84 -12.16 -7.14
CA PHE A 186 10.72 -13.13 -6.06
C PHE A 186 10.83 -12.44 -4.71
N SER A 187 10.07 -12.91 -3.74
CA SER A 187 10.04 -12.32 -2.40
C SER A 187 9.89 -13.39 -1.34
N VAL A 188 10.61 -13.23 -0.24
CA VAL A 188 10.48 -14.02 0.97
C VAL A 188 10.33 -13.09 2.15
N GLY A 189 9.45 -13.41 3.06
CA GLY A 189 9.22 -12.64 4.28
C GLY A 189 8.87 -13.53 5.47
N TYR A 190 8.97 -12.93 6.63
CA TYR A 190 8.53 -13.51 7.87
C TYR A 190 7.75 -12.48 8.66
N LYS A 191 6.57 -12.83 9.12
CA LYS A 191 5.66 -11.94 9.83
C LYS A 191 5.19 -12.58 11.13
N THR A 192 5.39 -11.85 12.23
CA THR A 192 4.74 -12.10 13.52
C THR A 192 3.83 -10.92 13.87
N GLY A 193 3.22 -10.91 15.06
CA GLY A 193 2.40 -9.79 15.52
C GLY A 193 3.12 -8.44 15.46
N ASP A 194 4.33 -8.36 16.00
CA ASP A 194 5.07 -7.10 16.19
C ASP A 194 6.26 -6.93 15.25
N PHE A 195 6.63 -7.97 14.51
CA PHE A 195 7.82 -7.98 13.66
C PHE A 195 7.47 -8.43 12.24
N GLN A 196 8.04 -7.77 11.25
CA GLN A 196 7.95 -8.16 9.85
C GLN A 196 9.29 -7.99 9.15
N LEU A 197 9.81 -9.07 8.61
CA LEU A 197 10.94 -9.08 7.69
C LEU A 197 10.42 -9.32 6.28
N HIS A 198 10.93 -8.58 5.32
CA HIS A 198 10.61 -8.75 3.90
C HIS A 198 11.86 -8.57 3.08
N THR A 199 12.11 -9.50 2.16
CA THR A 199 13.19 -9.44 1.18
C THR A 199 12.63 -9.68 -0.20
N ASN A 200 13.17 -9.01 -1.21
CA ASN A 200 12.75 -9.18 -2.58
C ASN A 200 13.93 -9.12 -3.55
N VAL A 201 13.81 -9.85 -4.64
CA VAL A 201 14.72 -9.82 -5.78
C VAL A 201 13.88 -9.49 -7.01
N ASN A 202 14.21 -8.40 -7.70
CA ASN A 202 13.52 -7.96 -8.89
C ASN A 202 14.42 -8.19 -10.11
N ASP A 203 13.92 -8.92 -11.09
CA ASP A 203 14.62 -9.22 -12.36
C ASP A 203 16.05 -9.75 -12.19
N GLY A 204 16.37 -10.36 -11.04
CA GLY A 204 17.71 -10.87 -10.72
C GLY A 204 18.79 -9.81 -10.55
N SER A 205 18.46 -8.53 -10.64
CA SER A 205 19.42 -7.42 -10.62
C SER A 205 19.21 -6.44 -9.47
N GLU A 206 18.01 -6.36 -8.93
CA GLU A 206 17.69 -5.51 -7.79
C GLU A 206 17.34 -6.34 -6.58
N PHE A 207 18.04 -6.09 -5.48
CA PHE A 207 17.82 -6.73 -4.20
C PHE A 207 17.29 -5.70 -3.21
N GLY A 208 16.21 -6.04 -2.55
CA GLY A 208 15.59 -5.20 -1.55
C GLY A 208 15.30 -5.96 -0.27
N GLY A 209 15.22 -5.23 0.83
CA GLY A 209 14.80 -5.77 2.10
C GLY A 209 14.23 -4.68 2.99
N SER A 210 13.27 -5.03 3.80
CA SER A 210 12.72 -4.15 4.82
C SER A 210 12.45 -4.90 6.10
N ILE A 211 12.65 -4.22 7.21
CA ILE A 211 12.33 -4.70 8.54
C ILE A 211 11.35 -3.71 9.14
N TYR A 212 10.28 -4.22 9.70
CA TYR A 212 9.34 -3.46 10.50
C TYR A 212 9.32 -4.06 11.91
N GLN A 213 9.35 -3.20 12.91
CA GLN A 213 9.24 -3.58 14.31
C GLN A 213 8.29 -2.64 15.03
N LYS A 214 7.25 -3.19 15.63
CA LYS A 214 6.46 -2.52 16.66
C LYS A 214 7.17 -2.69 17.99
N VAL A 215 7.84 -1.65 18.44
CA VAL A 215 8.64 -1.68 19.68
C VAL A 215 7.71 -1.71 20.90
N ASN A 216 6.65 -0.90 20.84
CA ASN A 216 5.57 -0.85 21.82
C ASN A 216 4.32 -0.25 21.16
N ASP A 217 3.25 -0.04 21.92
CA ASP A 217 1.99 0.51 21.37
C ASP A 217 2.11 1.94 20.84
N GLN A 218 3.16 2.66 21.20
CA GLN A 218 3.39 4.03 20.79
C GLN A 218 4.47 4.16 19.72
N LEU A 219 5.44 3.24 19.65
CA LEU A 219 6.61 3.34 18.78
C LEU A 219 6.67 2.20 17.76
N GLU A 220 6.64 2.58 16.52
CA GLU A 220 6.87 1.71 15.37
C GLU A 220 8.12 2.17 14.62
N THR A 221 8.94 1.24 14.19
CA THR A 221 10.19 1.52 13.45
C THR A 221 10.25 0.69 12.19
N ALA A 222 10.92 1.21 11.18
CA ALA A 222 11.17 0.50 9.94
C ALA A 222 12.55 0.84 9.37
N VAL A 223 13.17 -0.17 8.77
CA VAL A 223 14.43 -0.03 8.03
C VAL A 223 14.19 -0.54 6.62
N ASN A 224 14.75 0.13 5.65
CA ASN A 224 14.68 -0.27 4.24
C ASN A 224 16.10 -0.24 3.64
N LEU A 225 16.42 -1.30 2.91
CA LEU A 225 17.65 -1.45 2.15
C LEU A 225 17.30 -1.85 0.72
N ALA A 226 17.88 -1.19 -0.26
CA ALA A 226 17.79 -1.60 -1.65
C ALA A 226 19.16 -1.45 -2.32
N TRP A 227 19.57 -2.48 -3.05
CA TRP A 227 20.81 -2.55 -3.78
C TRP A 227 20.55 -3.00 -5.21
N SER A 228 21.21 -2.36 -6.18
CA SER A 228 21.12 -2.70 -7.59
C SER A 228 22.47 -3.21 -8.10
N ALA A 229 22.47 -4.41 -8.68
CA ALA A 229 23.64 -4.98 -9.32
C ALA A 229 23.98 -4.17 -10.59
N GLY A 230 25.24 -3.74 -10.71
CA GLY A 230 25.73 -2.98 -11.87
C GLY A 230 25.63 -1.46 -11.75
N ASN A 231 24.95 -0.94 -10.76
CA ASN A 231 25.01 0.46 -10.40
C ASN A 231 25.28 0.52 -8.89
N ASN A 232 26.40 1.07 -8.45
CA ASN A 232 26.80 1.12 -7.03
C ASN A 232 25.86 1.95 -6.13
N GLY A 233 24.58 2.01 -6.50
CA GLY A 233 23.53 2.74 -5.82
C GLY A 233 22.86 1.91 -4.72
N THR A 234 23.50 1.81 -3.54
CA THR A 234 22.81 1.33 -2.35
C THR A 234 21.90 2.42 -1.79
N ARG A 235 20.63 2.13 -1.60
CA ARG A 235 19.67 2.98 -0.93
C ARG A 235 19.36 2.38 0.44
N PHE A 236 19.57 3.16 1.46
CA PHE A 236 19.30 2.79 2.84
C PHE A 236 18.48 3.87 3.52
N GLY A 237 17.49 3.49 4.31
CA GLY A 237 16.68 4.40 5.06
C GLY A 237 16.21 3.80 6.38
N ILE A 238 16.04 4.65 7.36
CA ILE A 238 15.43 4.34 8.66
C ILE A 238 14.25 5.28 8.84
N ALA A 239 13.16 4.76 9.36
CA ALA A 239 11.98 5.54 9.70
C ALA A 239 11.39 5.08 11.03
N ALA A 240 10.77 6.00 11.73
CA ALA A 240 10.06 5.74 12.97
C ALA A 240 8.76 6.56 13.00
N LYS A 241 7.75 5.99 13.63
CA LYS A 241 6.50 6.67 13.97
C LYS A 241 6.26 6.56 15.46
N TYR A 242 6.02 7.67 16.10
CA TYR A 242 5.71 7.76 17.52
C TYR A 242 4.33 8.36 17.74
N GLN A 243 3.48 7.62 18.43
CA GLN A 243 2.16 8.08 18.83
C GLN A 243 2.28 8.86 20.14
N LEU A 244 2.08 10.17 20.10
CA LEU A 244 2.15 11.04 21.27
C LEU A 244 0.98 10.81 22.21
N ASP A 245 -0.22 10.78 21.63
CA ASP A 245 -1.48 10.52 22.29
C ASP A 245 -2.50 9.95 21.29
N SER A 246 -3.74 9.76 21.69
CA SER A 246 -4.80 9.22 20.83
C SER A 246 -5.11 10.09 19.60
N SER A 247 -4.69 11.35 19.60
CA SER A 247 -4.99 12.34 18.55
C SER A 247 -3.78 12.80 17.76
N ALA A 248 -2.55 12.58 18.25
CA ALA A 248 -1.33 13.13 17.67
C ALA A 248 -0.25 12.07 17.47
N SER A 249 0.43 12.10 16.33
CA SER A 249 1.59 11.28 16.04
C SER A 249 2.67 12.05 15.30
N ILE A 250 3.93 11.68 15.57
CA ILE A 250 5.11 12.19 14.86
C ILE A 250 5.72 11.04 14.08
N SER A 251 6.12 11.32 12.85
CA SER A 251 6.87 10.41 12.00
C SER A 251 8.17 11.07 11.57
N ALA A 252 9.24 10.30 11.55
CA ALA A 252 10.54 10.78 11.07
C ALA A 252 11.18 9.71 10.19
N LYS A 253 11.90 10.15 9.17
CA LYS A 253 12.68 9.25 8.31
C LYS A 253 13.98 9.93 7.87
N VAL A 254 15.00 9.11 7.66
CA VAL A 254 16.29 9.55 7.15
C VAL A 254 16.80 8.53 6.15
N ASN A 255 17.48 8.97 5.11
CA ASN A 255 18.12 8.10 4.14
C ASN A 255 19.63 8.38 4.02
N ASN A 256 20.33 7.52 3.28
CA ASN A 256 21.77 7.65 3.03
C ASN A 256 22.14 8.85 2.14
N SER A 257 21.19 9.55 1.55
CA SER A 257 21.41 10.84 0.88
C SER A 257 21.36 12.04 1.83
N SER A 258 21.26 11.77 3.15
CA SER A 258 21.12 12.79 4.20
C SER A 258 19.84 13.62 4.11
N LEU A 259 18.80 13.08 3.46
CA LEU A 259 17.48 13.69 3.49
C LEU A 259 16.76 13.27 4.76
N VAL A 260 16.32 14.25 5.53
CA VAL A 260 15.55 14.05 6.77
C VAL A 260 14.12 14.50 6.51
N GLY A 261 13.17 13.59 6.65
CA GLY A 261 11.75 13.88 6.57
C GLY A 261 11.12 13.82 7.95
N ILE A 262 10.31 14.80 8.29
CA ILE A 262 9.54 14.85 9.52
C ILE A 262 8.07 15.04 9.14
N GLY A 263 7.18 14.32 9.81
CA GLY A 263 5.75 14.44 9.66
C GLY A 263 5.07 14.55 11.02
N TYR A 264 4.11 15.42 11.14
CA TYR A 264 3.23 15.55 12.30
C TYR A 264 1.79 15.42 11.85
N THR A 265 1.07 14.51 12.48
CA THR A 265 -0.34 14.28 12.19
C THR A 265 -1.15 14.56 13.44
N GLN A 266 -2.14 15.44 13.34
CA GLN A 266 -3.04 15.81 14.41
C GLN A 266 -4.48 15.57 14.00
N THR A 267 -5.21 14.80 14.80
CA THR A 267 -6.67 14.73 14.72
C THR A 267 -7.24 15.91 15.50
N LEU A 268 -7.77 16.89 14.78
CA LEU A 268 -8.33 18.12 15.38
C LEU A 268 -9.69 17.83 16.04
N ARG A 269 -10.49 16.99 15.39
CA ARG A 269 -11.76 16.45 15.87
C ARG A 269 -12.07 15.17 15.11
N PRO A 270 -13.02 14.34 15.57
CA PRO A 270 -13.44 13.16 14.83
C PRO A 270 -13.77 13.51 13.38
N GLY A 271 -13.15 12.79 12.43
CA GLY A 271 -13.31 13.05 11.00
C GLY A 271 -12.43 14.19 10.42
N MET A 272 -11.61 14.89 11.22
CA MET A 272 -10.72 15.93 10.71
C MET A 272 -9.28 15.71 11.15
N LYS A 273 -8.37 15.47 10.18
CA LYS A 273 -6.93 15.29 10.44
C LYS A 273 -6.12 16.33 9.69
N LEU A 274 -5.16 16.90 10.39
CA LEU A 274 -4.14 17.80 9.85
C LEU A 274 -2.81 17.08 9.79
N ILE A 275 -2.13 17.18 8.65
CA ILE A 275 -0.81 16.61 8.43
C ILE A 275 0.14 17.73 8.05
N LEU A 276 1.18 17.92 8.85
CA LEU A 276 2.27 18.85 8.56
C LEU A 276 3.52 18.05 8.28
N SER A 277 4.28 18.40 7.25
CA SER A 277 5.51 17.69 6.91
C SER A 277 6.60 18.63 6.44
N ALA A 278 7.84 18.24 6.72
CA ALA A 278 9.03 18.95 6.29
C ALA A 278 10.09 17.98 5.82
N LEU A 279 10.68 18.23 4.67
CA LEU A 279 11.85 17.55 4.15
C LEU A 279 13.03 18.51 4.21
N VAL A 280 14.10 18.09 4.86
CA VAL A 280 15.33 18.87 5.03
C VAL A 280 16.48 18.13 4.35
N ASP A 281 17.21 18.83 3.49
CA ASP A 281 18.48 18.34 2.96
C ASP A 281 19.59 18.61 3.98
N GLY A 282 20.06 17.54 4.65
CA GLY A 282 21.10 17.62 5.68
C GLY A 282 22.49 17.92 5.14
N LYS A 283 22.74 17.75 3.83
CA LYS A 283 24.02 18.10 3.20
C LYS A 283 24.08 19.59 2.85
N ASN A 284 22.93 20.19 2.53
CA ASN A 284 22.84 21.54 1.99
C ASN A 284 21.87 22.40 2.81
N ILE A 285 22.01 22.42 4.13
CA ILE A 285 21.08 23.12 5.03
C ILE A 285 20.91 24.60 4.65
N ASN A 286 21.99 25.25 4.21
CA ASN A 286 21.99 26.68 3.86
C ASN A 286 21.71 27.00 2.38
N ALA A 287 21.67 25.97 1.50
CA ALA A 287 21.53 26.16 0.05
C ALA A 287 20.09 26.03 -0.45
N GLY A 288 19.12 25.76 0.43
CA GLY A 288 17.73 25.50 0.05
C GLY A 288 17.47 24.05 -0.31
N GLY A 289 16.37 23.80 -1.05
CA GLY A 289 15.94 22.42 -1.37
C GLY A 289 15.05 21.78 -0.30
N HIS A 290 14.73 22.54 0.75
CA HIS A 290 13.79 22.11 1.78
C HIS A 290 12.36 22.19 1.26
N LYS A 291 11.53 21.23 1.66
CA LYS A 291 10.14 21.16 1.21
C LYS A 291 9.23 21.08 2.42
N LEU A 292 8.24 21.95 2.45
CA LEU A 292 7.16 21.90 3.41
C LEU A 292 5.92 21.27 2.74
N GLY A 293 5.12 20.58 3.52
CA GLY A 293 3.88 19.99 3.05
C GLY A 293 2.77 20.16 4.06
N LEU A 294 1.57 20.38 3.55
CA LEU A 294 0.33 20.50 4.32
C LEU A 294 -0.69 19.53 3.77
N GLY A 295 -1.30 18.75 4.63
CA GLY A 295 -2.40 17.85 4.30
C GLY A 295 -3.59 18.10 5.22
N LEU A 296 -4.79 18.09 4.69
CA LEU A 296 -6.03 18.10 5.44
C LEU A 296 -6.91 16.96 4.95
N GLU A 297 -7.31 16.10 5.87
CA GLU A 297 -8.25 14.99 5.61
C GLU A 297 -9.55 15.26 6.36
N LEU A 298 -10.66 15.22 5.64
CA LEU A 298 -12.00 15.41 6.16
C LEU A 298 -12.82 14.15 5.87
N GLU A 299 -13.41 13.58 6.91
CA GLU A 299 -14.32 12.43 6.82
C GLU A 299 -15.61 12.77 7.54
N ALA A 300 -16.75 12.75 6.80
CA ALA A 300 -18.09 13.10 7.30
C ALA A 300 -19.10 11.99 6.98
#